data_967f8146766117822962abd8ccd26ef0
#
_entry.id   967f8146766117822962abd8ccd26ef0
#
_cell.length_a   1.000
_cell.length_b   1.000
_cell.length_c   1.000
_cell.angle_alpha   90.00
_cell.angle_beta   90.00
_cell.angle_gamma   90.00
#
_symmetry.space_group_name_H-M   'P 1'
#
loop_
_entity.id
_entity.type
_entity.pdbx_description
1 polymer ?
#
loop_
_entity_poly.entity_id
_entity_poly.type
_entity_poly.pdbx_seq_one_letter_code
_entity_poly.pdbx_strand_id
1 'polypeptide(L)'
;MLYSEKELEKCLKAGCALYYFYASDEALVHTAAQKTLKYLNRDDPETTVLDGPTPSVEEIVLAAGTISFFGGKRLVLMPLIRPSTYSDKDLQELCDTLADTENAIFVLTSIIEESYGKLRPGKREQKLIASCEKLGYCVQLNRPTGAALQAMARDWAKEAGADFAPGAEAALLARCGEDQFLLKNEVEKLAALANYSTITKEMVSRLGTVTLDADTFDMVKLLTSG
;
A
#
# COMPACT_ATOMS: atom_id res chain seq x y z
N MET A 1 -4.54 7.27 -9.93
CA MET A 1 -3.77 6.19 -10.61
C MET A 1 -3.81 4.94 -9.73
N LEU A 2 -3.80 3.73 -10.28
CA LEU A 2 -3.69 2.49 -9.48
C LEU A 2 -2.23 2.16 -9.21
N TYR A 3 -1.94 1.63 -8.02
CA TYR A 3 -0.58 1.29 -7.61
C TYR A 3 0.07 0.25 -8.54
N SER A 4 1.28 0.53 -8.95
CA SER A 4 2.15 -0.38 -9.68
C SER A 4 3.58 -0.25 -9.14
N GLU A 5 4.19 -1.35 -8.72
CA GLU A 5 5.59 -1.35 -8.25
C GLU A 5 6.56 -0.83 -9.31
N LYS A 6 6.35 -1.19 -10.57
CA LYS A 6 7.18 -0.72 -11.69
C LYS A 6 7.11 0.79 -11.87
N GLU A 7 5.93 1.39 -11.66
CA GLU A 7 5.79 2.84 -11.75
C GLU A 7 6.40 3.54 -10.55
N LEU A 8 6.25 2.98 -9.34
CA LEU A 8 6.94 3.47 -8.14
C LEU A 8 8.45 3.48 -8.37
N GLU A 9 9.04 2.37 -8.81
CA GLU A 9 10.48 2.29 -9.11
C GLU A 9 10.91 3.29 -10.18
N LYS A 10 10.10 3.52 -11.20
CA LYS A 10 10.36 4.52 -12.23
C LYS A 10 10.39 5.93 -11.65
N CYS A 11 9.41 6.26 -10.80
CA CYS A 11 9.34 7.56 -10.13
C CYS A 11 10.50 7.76 -9.13
N LEU A 12 10.87 6.71 -8.40
CA LEU A 12 12.03 6.72 -7.51
C LEU A 12 13.34 6.97 -8.28
N LYS A 13 13.51 6.30 -9.42
CA LYS A 13 14.69 6.52 -10.30
C LYS A 13 14.69 7.90 -10.96
N ALA A 14 13.51 8.44 -11.25
CA ALA A 14 13.35 9.79 -11.81
C ALA A 14 13.55 10.91 -10.77
N GLY A 15 13.61 10.59 -9.47
CA GLY A 15 13.82 11.56 -8.40
C GLY A 15 12.61 12.48 -8.18
N CYS A 16 11.39 11.93 -8.22
CA CYS A 16 10.19 12.71 -7.92
C CYS A 16 10.29 13.39 -6.55
N ALA A 17 9.78 14.61 -6.45
CA ALA A 17 9.83 15.38 -5.21
C ALA A 17 8.70 15.04 -4.23
N LEU A 18 7.67 14.30 -4.68
CA LEU A 18 6.51 13.99 -3.86
C LEU A 18 6.01 12.58 -4.14
N TYR A 19 5.65 11.87 -3.06
CA TYR A 19 5.00 10.57 -3.05
C TYR A 19 3.78 10.64 -2.13
N TYR A 20 2.60 10.38 -2.65
CA TYR A 20 1.37 10.37 -1.87
C TYR A 20 0.61 9.07 -2.04
N PHE A 21 0.42 8.35 -0.93
CA PHE A 21 -0.28 7.07 -0.86
C PHE A 21 -1.58 7.23 -0.08
N TYR A 22 -2.70 6.82 -0.66
CA TYR A 22 -3.98 6.85 0.02
C TYR A 22 -4.78 5.56 -0.19
N ALA A 23 -5.45 5.10 0.86
CA ALA A 23 -6.22 3.86 0.89
C ALA A 23 -7.33 3.91 1.93
N SER A 24 -8.16 2.88 2.01
CA SER A 24 -9.04 2.63 3.15
C SER A 24 -8.35 1.87 4.29
N ASP A 25 -7.16 1.36 4.06
CA ASP A 25 -6.41 0.50 4.98
C ASP A 25 -5.05 1.12 5.33
N GLU A 26 -4.83 1.32 6.63
CA GLU A 26 -3.59 1.91 7.16
C GLU A 26 -2.35 1.05 6.85
N ALA A 27 -2.48 -0.28 6.92
CA ALA A 27 -1.34 -1.16 6.64
C ALA A 27 -0.82 -1.03 5.21
N LEU A 28 -1.71 -0.78 4.24
CA LEU A 28 -1.32 -0.56 2.84
C LEU A 28 -0.50 0.72 2.67
N VAL A 29 -0.99 1.85 3.20
CA VAL A 29 -0.29 3.14 3.05
C VAL A 29 1.02 3.15 3.83
N HIS A 30 1.05 2.54 5.03
CA HIS A 30 2.26 2.38 5.82
C HIS A 30 3.32 1.56 5.09
N THR A 31 2.94 0.39 4.55
CA THR A 31 3.85 -0.47 3.80
C THR A 31 4.44 0.23 2.57
N ALA A 32 3.60 0.95 1.81
CA ALA A 32 4.05 1.70 0.64
C ALA A 32 5.00 2.85 1.02
N ALA A 33 4.69 3.60 2.08
CA ALA A 33 5.54 4.66 2.59
C ALA A 33 6.89 4.11 3.07
N GLN A 34 6.91 3.03 3.87
CA GLN A 34 8.14 2.40 4.36
C GLN A 34 9.02 1.88 3.21
N LYS A 35 8.42 1.28 2.20
CA LYS A 35 9.15 0.83 1.00
C LYS A 35 9.80 2.00 0.26
N THR A 36 9.06 3.10 0.14
CA THR A 36 9.55 4.34 -0.49
C THR A 36 10.69 4.95 0.31
N LEU A 37 10.51 5.09 1.63
CA LEU A 37 11.53 5.61 2.53
C LEU A 37 12.81 4.77 2.51
N LYS A 38 12.68 3.44 2.57
CA LYS A 38 13.82 2.52 2.50
C LYS A 38 14.63 2.69 1.21
N TYR A 39 13.97 2.99 0.10
CA TYR A 39 14.66 3.27 -1.17
C TYR A 39 15.35 4.63 -1.15
N LEU A 40 14.66 5.67 -0.66
CA LEU A 40 15.16 7.05 -0.61
C LEU A 40 16.27 7.23 0.43
N ASN A 41 16.26 6.47 1.53
CA ASN A 41 17.27 6.50 2.59
C ASN A 41 18.54 5.70 2.27
N ARG A 42 18.73 5.25 1.05
CA ARG A 42 19.93 4.48 0.68
C ARG A 42 21.25 5.20 0.96
N ASP A 43 21.25 6.52 0.88
CA ASP A 43 22.41 7.38 1.06
C ASP A 43 22.33 8.21 2.37
N ASP A 44 21.55 7.75 3.34
CA ASP A 44 21.36 8.32 4.68
C ASP A 44 20.88 9.78 4.73
N PRO A 45 19.77 10.15 4.07
CA PRO A 45 19.13 11.41 4.37
C PRO A 45 18.38 11.31 5.70
N GLU A 46 18.52 12.32 6.54
CA GLU A 46 17.73 12.46 7.77
C GLU A 46 16.25 12.60 7.41
N THR A 47 15.42 11.65 7.84
CA THR A 47 13.97 11.74 7.67
C THR A 47 13.36 12.55 8.80
N THR A 48 12.70 13.65 8.48
CA THR A 48 11.88 14.39 9.43
C THR A 48 10.45 13.86 9.38
N VAL A 49 9.93 13.42 10.51
CA VAL A 49 8.55 12.94 10.63
C VAL A 49 7.70 14.04 11.25
N LEU A 50 6.67 14.48 10.56
CA LEU A 50 5.67 15.41 11.05
C LEU A 50 4.46 14.61 11.51
N ASP A 51 4.46 14.23 12.79
CA ASP A 51 3.37 13.48 13.40
C ASP A 51 2.14 14.37 13.61
N GLY A 52 0.98 13.80 13.33
CA GLY A 52 -0.30 14.44 13.54
C GLY A 52 -1.14 14.53 12.27
N PRO A 53 -2.46 14.61 12.44
CA PRO A 53 -3.39 14.55 11.30
C PRO A 53 -3.42 15.84 10.47
N THR A 54 -2.86 16.93 10.99
CA THR A 54 -2.91 18.29 10.41
C THR A 54 -1.63 19.06 10.69
N PRO A 55 -0.45 18.63 10.16
CA PRO A 55 0.76 19.44 10.27
C PRO A 55 0.52 20.85 9.74
N SER A 56 0.97 21.88 10.49
CA SER A 56 0.85 23.27 10.05
C SER A 56 1.82 23.56 8.90
N VAL A 57 1.52 24.60 8.14
CA VAL A 57 2.40 25.02 7.05
C VAL A 57 3.76 25.45 7.58
N GLU A 58 3.81 26.11 8.76
CA GLU A 58 5.05 26.51 9.40
C GLU A 58 5.93 25.28 9.76
N GLU A 59 5.33 24.22 10.29
CA GLU A 59 6.06 22.97 10.58
C GLU A 59 6.62 22.33 9.31
N ILE A 60 5.86 22.34 8.22
CA ILE A 60 6.28 21.79 6.92
C ILE A 60 7.42 22.62 6.34
N VAL A 61 7.31 23.95 6.35
CA VAL A 61 8.36 24.86 5.86
C VAL A 61 9.63 24.71 6.69
N LEU A 62 9.50 24.59 8.02
CA LEU A 62 10.65 24.37 8.90
C LEU A 62 11.33 23.02 8.61
N ALA A 63 10.55 21.95 8.48
CA ALA A 63 11.07 20.62 8.17
C ALA A 63 11.77 20.56 6.82
N ALA A 64 11.20 21.21 5.81
CA ALA A 64 11.72 21.24 4.45
C ALA A 64 12.87 22.24 4.27
N GLY A 65 12.84 23.37 5.01
CA GLY A 65 13.84 24.47 4.91
C GLY A 65 15.15 24.21 5.66
N THR A 66 15.21 23.18 6.51
CA THR A 66 16.44 22.83 7.23
C THR A 66 17.46 22.25 6.24
N ILE A 67 18.62 22.85 6.12
CA ILE A 67 19.68 22.37 5.23
C ILE A 67 20.19 21.01 5.74
N SER A 68 20.24 20.02 4.85
CA SER A 68 20.86 18.73 5.18
C SER A 68 22.35 18.91 5.45
N PHE A 69 22.84 18.39 6.55
CA PHE A 69 24.27 18.50 6.91
C PHE A 69 25.18 17.72 5.93
N PHE A 70 24.64 16.67 5.31
CA PHE A 70 25.36 15.82 4.35
C PHE A 70 25.12 16.19 2.88
N GLY A 71 24.37 17.26 2.62
CA GLY A 71 23.94 17.64 1.27
C GLY A 71 22.78 16.77 0.78
N GLY A 72 22.07 17.24 -0.26
CA GLY A 72 20.91 16.55 -0.81
C GLY A 72 19.56 17.11 -0.32
N LYS A 73 18.47 16.49 -0.78
CA LYS A 73 17.12 16.90 -0.44
C LYS A 73 16.70 16.31 0.90
N ARG A 74 16.03 17.10 1.73
CA ARG A 74 15.40 16.63 2.96
C ARG A 74 14.27 15.67 2.64
N LEU A 75 14.15 14.61 3.46
CA LEU A 75 13.03 13.69 3.38
C LEU A 75 12.04 14.01 4.50
N VAL A 76 10.83 14.38 4.13
CA VAL A 76 9.74 14.76 5.05
C VAL A 76 8.61 13.75 4.93
N LEU A 77 8.36 13.02 6.01
CA LEU A 77 7.24 12.09 6.12
C LEU A 77 6.08 12.76 6.86
N MET A 78 4.90 12.76 6.25
CA MET A 78 3.64 13.19 6.85
C MET A 78 2.68 11.99 6.89
N PRO A 79 2.71 11.21 7.99
CA PRO A 79 1.89 10.01 8.10
C PRO A 79 0.44 10.37 8.43
N LEU A 80 -0.49 9.69 7.79
CA LEU A 80 -1.92 9.69 8.09
C LEU A 80 -2.56 11.09 8.17
N ILE A 81 -2.10 12.00 7.30
CA ILE A 81 -2.71 13.34 7.23
C ILE A 81 -4.19 13.25 6.88
N ARG A 82 -4.98 14.15 7.45
CA ARG A 82 -6.44 14.23 7.25
C ARG A 82 -6.80 15.55 6.54
N PRO A 83 -6.90 15.55 5.21
CA PRO A 83 -7.24 16.77 4.47
C PRO A 83 -8.57 17.40 4.90
N SER A 84 -9.52 16.58 5.36
CA SER A 84 -10.82 17.04 5.87
C SER A 84 -10.74 17.94 7.09
N THR A 85 -9.68 17.88 7.89
CA THR A 85 -9.50 18.69 9.10
C THR A 85 -8.88 20.06 8.83
N TYR A 86 -8.26 20.27 7.66
CA TYR A 86 -7.75 21.60 7.26
C TYR A 86 -8.90 22.56 6.92
N SER A 87 -8.71 23.86 7.17
CA SER A 87 -9.55 24.86 6.51
C SER A 87 -9.25 24.89 5.00
N ASP A 88 -10.12 25.50 4.21
CA ASP A 88 -9.89 25.60 2.76
C ASP A 88 -8.66 26.48 2.44
N LYS A 89 -8.37 27.46 3.30
CA LYS A 89 -7.20 28.32 3.23
C LYS A 89 -5.92 27.53 3.53
N ASP A 90 -5.88 26.84 4.68
CA ASP A 90 -4.69 26.08 5.12
C ASP A 90 -4.38 24.94 4.17
N LEU A 91 -5.42 24.28 3.62
CA LEU A 91 -5.24 23.24 2.60
C LEU A 91 -4.65 23.83 1.31
N GLN A 92 -5.08 25.03 0.89
CA GLN A 92 -4.47 25.70 -0.26
C GLN A 92 -3.00 26.01 0.01
N GLU A 93 -2.72 26.58 1.16
CA GLU A 93 -1.37 26.92 1.58
C GLU A 93 -0.45 25.69 1.67
N LEU A 94 -0.98 24.56 2.17
CA LEU A 94 -0.29 23.26 2.12
C LEU A 94 0.04 22.87 0.68
N CYS A 95 -0.94 22.91 -0.23
CA CYS A 95 -0.71 22.55 -1.63
C CYS A 95 0.34 23.45 -2.30
N ASP A 96 0.31 24.74 -2.02
CA ASP A 96 1.26 25.73 -2.55
C ASP A 96 2.68 25.48 -1.98
N THR A 97 2.78 25.20 -0.67
CA THR A 97 4.04 24.86 -0.01
C THR A 97 4.68 23.59 -0.59
N LEU A 98 3.88 22.56 -0.83
CA LEU A 98 4.36 21.32 -1.45
C LEU A 98 4.86 21.54 -2.87
N ALA A 99 4.26 22.50 -3.61
CA ALA A 99 4.65 22.84 -4.97
C ALA A 99 5.94 23.69 -5.02
N ASP A 100 6.08 24.64 -4.09
CA ASP A 100 7.15 25.63 -4.09
C ASP A 100 8.45 25.14 -3.44
N THR A 101 8.40 23.98 -2.73
CA THR A 101 9.56 23.46 -2.01
C THR A 101 10.45 22.59 -2.91
N GLU A 102 11.60 23.12 -3.33
CA GLU A 102 12.55 22.40 -4.20
C GLU A 102 13.54 21.50 -3.44
N ASN A 103 13.81 21.81 -2.17
CA ASN A 103 14.87 21.18 -1.37
C ASN A 103 14.41 19.99 -0.50
N ALA A 104 13.18 19.56 -0.66
CA ALA A 104 12.63 18.41 0.06
C ALA A 104 12.03 17.36 -0.87
N ILE A 105 11.94 16.14 -0.33
CA ILE A 105 11.13 15.05 -0.88
C ILE A 105 10.05 14.76 0.14
N PHE A 106 8.82 14.83 -0.27
CA PHE A 106 7.67 14.60 0.58
C PHE A 106 7.11 13.19 0.41
N VAL A 107 6.86 12.50 1.52
CA VAL A 107 6.10 11.24 1.54
C VAL A 107 4.87 11.44 2.41
N LEU A 108 3.70 11.40 1.79
CA LEU A 108 2.42 11.60 2.43
C LEU A 108 1.62 10.30 2.46
N THR A 109 0.86 10.08 3.52
CA THR A 109 -0.15 9.03 3.57
C THR A 109 -1.48 9.57 4.09
N SER A 110 -2.60 9.00 3.62
CA SER A 110 -3.95 9.30 4.10
C SER A 110 -4.83 8.06 4.11
N ILE A 111 -5.75 8.02 5.06
CA ILE A 111 -6.86 7.08 5.05
C ILE A 111 -8.09 7.79 4.51
N ILE A 112 -8.71 7.18 3.50
CA ILE A 112 -9.94 7.65 2.86
C ILE A 112 -11.02 6.61 3.05
N GLU A 113 -12.21 7.06 3.42
CA GLU A 113 -13.35 6.18 3.64
C GLU A 113 -13.70 5.40 2.36
N GLU A 114 -14.03 4.13 2.57
CA GLU A 114 -14.51 3.24 1.53
C GLU A 114 -15.99 2.98 1.67
N SER A 115 -16.70 3.03 0.56
CA SER A 115 -18.11 2.67 0.51
C SER A 115 -18.39 1.83 -0.73
N TYR A 116 -19.00 0.66 -0.52
CA TYR A 116 -19.30 -0.31 -1.60
C TYR A 116 -18.06 -0.69 -2.42
N GLY A 117 -16.92 -0.95 -1.76
CA GLY A 117 -15.68 -1.37 -2.42
C GLY A 117 -14.98 -0.26 -3.22
N LYS A 118 -15.35 1.02 -3.01
CA LYS A 118 -14.73 2.16 -3.67
C LYS A 118 -14.39 3.25 -2.67
N LEU A 119 -13.19 3.81 -2.80
CA LEU A 119 -12.82 4.98 -2.02
C LEU A 119 -13.73 6.16 -2.36
N ARG A 120 -14.11 6.92 -1.34
CA ARG A 120 -14.98 8.08 -1.45
C ARG A 120 -14.27 9.34 -0.92
N PRO A 121 -13.27 9.85 -1.65
CA PRO A 121 -12.58 11.05 -1.22
C PRO A 121 -13.54 12.24 -1.19
N GLY A 122 -13.56 12.96 -0.05
CA GLY A 122 -14.27 14.21 0.08
C GLY A 122 -13.64 15.32 -0.76
N LYS A 123 -14.23 16.51 -0.75
CA LYS A 123 -13.77 17.64 -1.58
C LYS A 123 -12.32 18.04 -1.29
N ARG A 124 -11.92 18.03 -0.01
CA ARG A 124 -10.57 18.41 0.41
C ARG A 124 -9.55 17.34 0.07
N GLU A 125 -9.90 16.07 0.25
CA GLU A 125 -9.07 14.95 -0.21
C GLU A 125 -8.86 15.00 -1.73
N GLN A 126 -9.92 15.23 -2.51
CA GLN A 126 -9.82 15.38 -3.97
C GLN A 126 -8.90 16.54 -4.37
N LYS A 127 -8.98 17.68 -3.66
CA LYS A 127 -8.11 18.83 -3.91
C LYS A 127 -6.64 18.49 -3.67
N LEU A 128 -6.31 17.84 -2.54
CA LEU A 128 -4.95 17.42 -2.26
C LEU A 128 -4.44 16.39 -3.27
N ILE A 129 -5.26 15.38 -3.59
CA ILE A 129 -4.93 14.37 -4.61
C ILE A 129 -4.59 15.05 -5.95
N ALA A 130 -5.47 15.94 -6.42
CA ALA A 130 -5.26 16.63 -7.70
C ALA A 130 -4.02 17.55 -7.71
N SER A 131 -3.65 18.11 -6.56
CA SER A 131 -2.40 18.85 -6.41
C SER A 131 -1.19 17.91 -6.45
N CYS A 132 -1.20 16.85 -5.66
CA CYS A 132 -0.10 15.89 -5.58
C CYS A 132 0.14 15.13 -6.90
N GLU A 133 -0.90 14.85 -7.69
CA GLU A 133 -0.78 14.21 -9.01
C GLU A 133 0.04 15.06 -10.02
N LYS A 134 0.06 16.37 -9.84
CA LYS A 134 0.85 17.27 -10.67
C LYS A 134 2.33 17.36 -10.25
N LEU A 135 2.59 17.07 -8.97
CA LEU A 135 3.90 17.27 -8.35
C LEU A 135 4.76 15.99 -8.33
N GLY A 136 4.13 14.82 -8.35
CA GLY A 136 4.88 13.58 -8.22
C GLY A 136 4.05 12.32 -8.34
N TYR A 137 4.43 11.29 -7.59
CA TYR A 137 3.78 10.00 -7.58
C TYR A 137 2.62 9.97 -6.57
N CYS A 138 1.40 10.13 -7.08
CA CYS A 138 0.18 10.11 -6.27
C CYS A 138 -0.66 8.90 -6.65
N VAL A 139 -0.93 7.99 -5.70
CA VAL A 139 -1.53 6.70 -6.02
C VAL A 139 -2.52 6.21 -4.97
N GLN A 140 -3.64 5.69 -5.47
CA GLN A 140 -4.59 4.92 -4.68
C GLN A 140 -4.09 3.49 -4.51
N LEU A 141 -4.03 3.03 -3.27
CA LEU A 141 -3.76 1.63 -2.94
C LEU A 141 -5.09 0.93 -2.64
N ASN A 142 -5.27 -0.22 -3.24
CA ASN A 142 -6.42 -1.08 -2.98
C ASN A 142 -5.93 -2.41 -2.40
N ARG A 143 -6.75 -3.01 -1.55
CA ARG A 143 -6.50 -4.41 -1.16
C ARG A 143 -6.57 -5.26 -2.43
N PRO A 144 -5.54 -6.06 -2.70
CA PRO A 144 -5.63 -7.02 -3.78
C PRO A 144 -6.72 -8.04 -3.46
N THR A 145 -7.54 -8.38 -4.44
CA THR A 145 -8.64 -9.33 -4.33
C THR A 145 -8.61 -10.31 -5.49
N GLY A 146 -9.24 -11.44 -5.35
CA GLY A 146 -9.48 -12.36 -6.45
C GLY A 146 -8.23 -12.70 -7.27
N ALA A 147 -8.23 -12.35 -8.56
CA ALA A 147 -7.15 -12.66 -9.49
C ALA A 147 -5.79 -12.03 -9.12
N ALA A 148 -5.80 -10.86 -8.48
CA ALA A 148 -4.58 -10.21 -8.01
C ALA A 148 -3.93 -11.00 -6.87
N LEU A 149 -4.71 -11.49 -5.91
CA LEU A 149 -4.21 -12.37 -4.84
C LEU A 149 -3.70 -13.70 -5.37
N GLN A 150 -4.37 -14.28 -6.37
CA GLN A 150 -3.87 -15.50 -7.02
C GLN A 150 -2.52 -15.25 -7.71
N ALA A 151 -2.34 -14.10 -8.37
CA ALA A 151 -1.06 -13.72 -8.96
C ALA A 151 0.02 -13.58 -7.88
N MET A 152 -0.28 -12.88 -6.79
CA MET A 152 0.65 -12.75 -5.65
C MET A 152 1.01 -14.11 -5.04
N ALA A 153 0.04 -15.00 -4.87
CA ALA A 153 0.30 -16.35 -4.36
C ALA A 153 1.26 -17.13 -5.26
N ARG A 154 1.11 -17.01 -6.58
CA ARG A 154 2.05 -17.62 -7.55
C ARG A 154 3.46 -17.02 -7.42
N ASP A 155 3.57 -15.72 -7.24
CA ASP A 155 4.86 -15.06 -7.09
C ASP A 155 5.54 -15.49 -5.78
N TRP A 156 4.82 -15.55 -4.66
CA TRP A 156 5.35 -16.06 -3.39
C TRP A 156 5.76 -17.53 -3.45
N ALA A 157 5.02 -18.37 -4.20
CA ALA A 157 5.43 -19.76 -4.42
C ALA A 157 6.76 -19.84 -5.17
N LYS A 158 6.94 -19.03 -6.23
CA LYS A 158 8.21 -18.95 -6.97
C LYS A 158 9.35 -18.43 -6.11
N GLU A 159 9.13 -17.41 -5.30
CA GLU A 159 10.11 -16.91 -4.33
C GLU A 159 10.54 -18.00 -3.34
N ALA A 160 9.60 -18.86 -2.94
CA ALA A 160 9.86 -20.03 -2.10
C ALA A 160 10.45 -21.22 -2.87
N GLY A 161 10.64 -21.14 -4.19
CA GLY A 161 11.19 -22.21 -5.04
C GLY A 161 10.17 -23.27 -5.46
N ALA A 162 8.87 -22.97 -5.44
CA ALA A 162 7.77 -23.85 -5.82
C ALA A 162 6.90 -23.24 -6.92
N ASP A 163 6.04 -24.05 -7.55
CA ASP A 163 5.02 -23.59 -8.49
C ASP A 163 3.65 -24.17 -8.13
N PHE A 164 2.58 -23.51 -8.56
CA PHE A 164 1.22 -24.05 -8.44
C PHE A 164 0.82 -24.88 -9.65
N ALA A 165 0.20 -26.03 -9.40
CA ALA A 165 -0.56 -26.74 -10.42
C ALA A 165 -1.78 -25.88 -10.86
N PRO A 166 -2.27 -26.02 -12.10
CA PRO A 166 -3.37 -25.20 -12.61
C PRO A 166 -4.57 -25.15 -11.68
N GLY A 167 -4.92 -23.95 -11.20
CA GLY A 167 -6.05 -23.66 -10.32
C GLY A 167 -5.87 -24.05 -8.85
N ALA A 168 -4.68 -24.48 -8.42
CA ALA A 168 -4.42 -24.76 -7.00
C ALA A 168 -4.32 -23.46 -6.18
N GLU A 169 -3.83 -22.37 -6.78
CA GLU A 169 -3.86 -21.02 -6.18
C GLU A 169 -5.28 -20.51 -5.96
N ALA A 170 -6.20 -20.77 -6.88
CA ALA A 170 -7.61 -20.41 -6.71
C ALA A 170 -8.27 -21.24 -5.59
N ALA A 171 -7.95 -22.52 -5.49
CA ALA A 171 -8.43 -23.37 -4.41
C ALA A 171 -7.88 -22.92 -3.05
N LEU A 172 -6.63 -22.47 -2.99
CA LEU A 172 -6.04 -21.91 -1.76
C LEU A 172 -6.74 -20.63 -1.34
N LEU A 173 -6.95 -19.70 -2.27
CA LEU A 173 -7.66 -18.45 -1.99
C LEU A 173 -9.10 -18.70 -1.50
N ALA A 174 -9.81 -19.68 -2.08
CA ALA A 174 -11.16 -20.05 -1.65
C ALA A 174 -11.21 -20.59 -0.20
N ARG A 175 -10.11 -21.17 0.30
CA ARG A 175 -10.02 -21.71 1.67
C ARG A 175 -9.54 -20.68 2.69
N CYS A 176 -8.53 -19.89 2.33
CA CYS A 176 -7.89 -18.92 3.23
C CYS A 176 -8.59 -17.57 3.24
N GLY A 177 -9.49 -17.30 2.28
CA GLY A 177 -10.04 -15.97 2.09
C GLY A 177 -8.99 -14.98 1.54
N GLU A 178 -9.26 -13.69 1.72
CA GLU A 178 -8.46 -12.61 1.13
C GLU A 178 -7.41 -12.00 2.10
N ASP A 179 -7.15 -12.65 3.23
CA ASP A 179 -6.09 -12.25 4.14
C ASP A 179 -4.71 -12.57 3.57
N GLN A 180 -3.97 -11.51 3.20
CA GLN A 180 -2.67 -11.66 2.55
C GLN A 180 -1.62 -12.33 3.44
N PHE A 181 -1.64 -12.04 4.75
CA PHE A 181 -0.67 -12.60 5.68
C PHE A 181 -0.90 -14.11 5.85
N LEU A 182 -2.16 -14.50 6.06
CA LEU A 182 -2.55 -15.90 6.13
C LEU A 182 -2.22 -16.62 4.82
N LEU A 183 -2.59 -16.02 3.68
CA LEU A 183 -2.36 -16.61 2.37
C LEU A 183 -0.85 -16.84 2.10
N LYS A 184 0.00 -15.87 2.44
CA LYS A 184 1.45 -15.99 2.28
C LYS A 184 2.02 -17.12 3.15
N ASN A 185 1.64 -17.18 4.42
CA ASN A 185 2.08 -18.25 5.32
C ASN A 185 1.65 -19.65 4.83
N GLU A 186 0.43 -19.76 4.27
CA GLU A 186 -0.05 -21.02 3.69
C GLU A 186 0.72 -21.41 2.44
N VAL A 187 1.07 -20.43 1.59
CA VAL A 187 1.93 -20.67 0.41
C VAL A 187 3.29 -21.21 0.83
N GLU A 188 3.95 -20.58 1.80
CA GLU A 188 5.26 -21.01 2.31
C GLU A 188 5.21 -22.43 2.91
N LYS A 189 4.17 -22.72 3.69
CA LYS A 189 3.94 -24.05 4.26
C LYS A 189 3.71 -25.11 3.17
N LEU A 190 2.88 -24.80 2.19
CA LEU A 190 2.59 -25.73 1.08
C LEU A 190 3.80 -25.93 0.16
N ALA A 191 4.62 -24.91 -0.06
CA ALA A 191 5.88 -25.01 -0.79
C ALA A 191 6.84 -26.00 -0.11
N ALA A 192 7.00 -25.90 1.21
CA ALA A 192 7.82 -26.81 2.00
C ALA A 192 7.28 -28.26 1.93
N LEU A 193 5.96 -28.45 2.03
CA LEU A 193 5.32 -29.75 1.91
C LEU A 193 5.46 -30.38 0.52
N ALA A 194 5.48 -29.56 -0.52
CA ALA A 194 5.75 -29.99 -1.90
C ALA A 194 7.24 -30.27 -2.16
N ASN A 195 8.11 -30.21 -1.14
CA ASN A 195 9.56 -30.26 -1.31
C ASN A 195 10.05 -29.24 -2.35
N TYR A 196 9.52 -28.01 -2.28
CA TYR A 196 9.84 -26.90 -3.19
C TYR A 196 9.64 -27.28 -4.68
N SER A 197 8.56 -28.02 -4.94
CA SER A 197 8.15 -28.48 -6.27
C SER A 197 6.74 -27.94 -6.58
N THR A 198 5.85 -28.77 -7.14
CA THR A 198 4.52 -28.36 -7.57
C THR A 198 3.48 -28.52 -6.43
N ILE A 199 2.86 -27.42 -6.04
CA ILE A 199 1.74 -27.39 -5.07
C ILE A 199 0.46 -27.80 -5.82
N THR A 200 -0.16 -28.91 -5.41
CA THR A 200 -1.37 -29.43 -6.06
C THR A 200 -2.65 -29.04 -5.31
N LYS A 201 -3.80 -29.17 -5.98
CA LYS A 201 -5.12 -28.95 -5.33
C LYS A 201 -5.37 -29.91 -4.17
N GLU A 202 -4.89 -31.16 -4.27
CA GLU A 202 -4.99 -32.15 -3.22
C GLU A 202 -4.22 -31.75 -1.97
N MET A 203 -3.03 -31.19 -2.13
CA MET A 203 -2.26 -30.64 -1.01
C MET A 203 -3.01 -29.48 -0.34
N VAL A 204 -3.55 -28.57 -1.13
CA VAL A 204 -4.36 -27.44 -0.64
C VAL A 204 -5.59 -27.95 0.13
N SER A 205 -6.32 -28.94 -0.41
CA SER A 205 -7.52 -29.46 0.23
C SER A 205 -7.25 -30.21 1.53
N ARG A 206 -6.09 -30.86 1.66
CA ARG A 206 -5.72 -31.66 2.85
C ARG A 206 -5.10 -30.83 3.97
N LEU A 207 -4.37 -29.78 3.64
CA LEU A 207 -3.45 -29.09 4.56
C LEU A 207 -3.67 -27.58 4.64
N GLY A 208 -4.44 -27.01 3.71
CA GLY A 208 -4.77 -25.58 3.75
C GLY A 208 -5.63 -25.26 4.97
N THR A 209 -5.29 -24.16 5.65
CA THR A 209 -6.11 -23.62 6.74
C THR A 209 -7.44 -23.13 6.18
N VAL A 210 -8.53 -23.37 6.90
CA VAL A 210 -9.88 -22.88 6.54
C VAL A 210 -10.18 -21.68 7.42
N THR A 211 -10.60 -20.57 6.84
CA THR A 211 -11.08 -19.42 7.60
C THR A 211 -12.56 -19.57 7.94
N LEU A 212 -12.98 -18.96 9.05
CA LEU A 212 -14.39 -18.95 9.48
C LEU A 212 -15.35 -18.40 8.40
N ASP A 213 -14.87 -17.47 7.57
CA ASP A 213 -15.65 -16.92 6.46
C ASP A 213 -15.88 -17.95 5.34
N ALA A 214 -14.90 -18.80 5.06
CA ALA A 214 -15.04 -19.89 4.08
C ALA A 214 -15.99 -20.96 4.58
N ASP A 215 -15.93 -21.34 5.86
CA ASP A 215 -16.86 -22.28 6.49
C ASP A 215 -18.30 -21.76 6.49
N THR A 216 -18.50 -20.46 6.72
CA THR A 216 -19.83 -19.83 6.70
C THR A 216 -20.44 -19.86 5.30
N PHE A 217 -19.63 -19.61 4.26
CA PHE A 217 -20.09 -19.66 2.86
C PHE A 217 -20.48 -21.08 2.43
N ASP A 218 -19.72 -22.09 2.83
CA ASP A 218 -20.02 -23.49 2.53
C ASP A 218 -21.24 -23.98 3.31
N MET A 219 -21.43 -23.54 4.56
CA MET A 219 -22.65 -23.80 5.33
C MET A 219 -23.90 -23.16 4.69
N VAL A 220 -23.81 -21.92 4.22
CA VAL A 220 -24.92 -21.25 3.53
C VAL A 220 -25.25 -21.95 2.21
N LYS A 221 -24.25 -22.39 1.44
CA LYS A 221 -24.48 -23.20 0.22
C LYS A 221 -25.17 -24.52 0.50
N LEU A 222 -24.76 -25.22 1.54
CA LEU A 222 -25.41 -26.48 1.95
C LEU A 222 -26.87 -26.30 2.39
N LEU A 223 -27.18 -25.17 3.05
CA LEU A 223 -28.54 -24.83 3.49
C LEU A 223 -29.44 -24.33 2.33
N THR A 224 -28.87 -23.82 1.25
CA THR A 224 -29.62 -23.29 0.09
C THR A 224 -29.73 -24.27 -1.07
N SER A 225 -29.03 -25.42 -1.01
CA SER A 225 -29.01 -26.46 -2.05
C SER A 225 -29.84 -27.73 -1.67
N GLY A 226 -30.64 -27.63 -0.60
CA GLY A 226 -31.56 -28.68 -0.14
C GLY A 226 -32.98 -28.53 -0.66
#